data_743d746631e5ab98a2831390e77ed22f
#
_entry.id   743d746631e5ab98a2831390e77ed22f
#
_cell.length_a   1.000
_cell.length_b   1.000
_cell.length_c   1.000
_cell.angle_alpha   90.00
_cell.angle_beta   90.00
_cell.angle_gamma   90.00
#
_symmetry.space_group_name_H-M   'P 1'
#
loop_
_entity.id
_entity.type
_entity.pdbx_description
1 polymer ?
#
loop_
_entity_poly.entity_id
_entity_poly.type
_entity_poly.pdbx_seq_one_letter_code
_entity_poly.pdbx_strand_id
1 'polypeptide(L)'
;MEILRAEHVSYSYQSKYQKVEAVKDVSCSFEQGKFYAIVGESGSGKSTFLSLLAGLDQPCEGTIYVQGEPLSGMDRDAYRLNQAAVVYQAFHLFPLLTAQENVMLPLEFKKIKKKEAASQAQRLLQRVGLESRIGRQFPKMMSGGEQQRVAIARAIAAGGEIILADEPTGNLDSGNEENVVALLNELAHEDGYTVIVITHNQRVADETDHVFRMKDGCMEQVR
;
A
#
# COMPACT_ATOMS: atom_id res chain seq x y z
N MET A 1 10.53 0.83 -16.16
CA MET A 1 11.73 1.18 -15.34
C MET A 1 11.54 0.52 -13.98
N GLU A 2 12.56 -0.14 -13.41
CA GLU A 2 12.52 -0.72 -12.07
C GLU A 2 12.42 0.39 -11.02
N ILE A 3 11.39 0.33 -10.16
CA ILE A 3 11.15 1.34 -9.13
C ILE A 3 11.47 0.80 -7.72
N LEU A 4 11.27 -0.51 -7.51
CA LEU A 4 11.48 -1.16 -6.23
C LEU A 4 12.08 -2.54 -6.47
N ARG A 5 13.11 -2.91 -5.73
CA ARG A 5 13.78 -4.21 -5.85
C ARG A 5 14.21 -4.72 -4.48
N ALA A 6 13.99 -5.99 -4.24
CA ALA A 6 14.52 -6.73 -3.10
C ALA A 6 15.61 -7.70 -3.59
N GLU A 7 16.75 -7.74 -2.92
CA GLU A 7 17.85 -8.66 -3.19
C GLU A 7 18.22 -9.44 -1.93
N HIS A 8 18.03 -10.76 -1.97
CA HIS A 8 18.39 -11.70 -0.90
C HIS A 8 17.83 -11.30 0.47
N VAL A 9 16.61 -10.75 0.49
CA VAL A 9 15.97 -10.19 1.68
C VAL A 9 15.53 -11.30 2.61
N SER A 10 16.02 -11.26 3.86
CA SER A 10 15.59 -12.14 4.95
C SER A 10 15.18 -11.31 6.17
N TYR A 11 14.15 -11.79 6.89
CA TYR A 11 13.69 -11.16 8.11
C TYR A 11 13.18 -12.17 9.12
N SER A 12 13.59 -11.99 10.38
CA SER A 12 13.19 -12.84 11.50
C SER A 12 12.67 -12.01 12.66
N TYR A 13 11.52 -12.42 13.20
CA TYR A 13 11.09 -11.96 14.52
C TYR A 13 11.84 -12.73 15.58
N GLN A 14 12.46 -12.01 16.51
CA GLN A 14 13.15 -12.62 17.62
C GLN A 14 12.49 -12.25 18.94
N SER A 15 12.03 -13.25 19.67
CA SER A 15 11.56 -13.12 21.03
C SER A 15 12.54 -13.84 22.00
N LYS A 16 12.33 -13.68 23.30
CA LYS A 16 13.13 -14.38 24.31
C LYS A 16 13.10 -15.91 24.18
N TYR A 17 12.07 -16.46 23.55
CA TYR A 17 11.78 -17.90 23.52
C TYR A 17 11.79 -18.50 22.11
N GLN A 18 11.69 -17.68 21.08
CA GLN A 18 11.52 -18.17 19.71
C GLN A 18 12.09 -17.20 18.68
N LYS A 19 12.75 -17.74 17.66
CA LYS A 19 13.08 -17.05 16.41
C LYS A 19 12.13 -17.58 15.32
N VAL A 20 11.39 -16.70 14.66
CA VAL A 20 10.50 -17.03 13.53
C VAL A 20 11.01 -16.34 12.29
N GLU A 21 11.49 -17.10 11.32
CA GLU A 21 11.90 -16.57 10.02
C GLU A 21 10.67 -16.34 9.16
N ALA A 22 10.28 -15.07 9.03
CA ALA A 22 9.07 -14.67 8.31
C ALA A 22 9.34 -14.40 6.82
N VAL A 23 10.57 -14.02 6.45
CA VAL A 23 11.01 -13.82 5.06
C VAL A 23 12.37 -14.49 4.91
N LYS A 24 12.56 -15.29 3.84
CA LYS A 24 13.73 -16.14 3.63
C LYS A 24 14.26 -15.95 2.22
N ASP A 25 15.38 -15.25 2.09
CA ASP A 25 16.14 -15.09 0.83
C ASP A 25 15.28 -14.68 -0.37
N VAL A 26 14.40 -13.68 -0.16
CA VAL A 26 13.47 -13.20 -1.19
C VAL A 26 14.19 -12.22 -2.12
N SER A 27 14.15 -12.50 -3.42
CA SER A 27 14.64 -11.60 -4.48
C SER A 27 13.54 -11.39 -5.52
N CYS A 28 13.19 -10.13 -5.78
CA CYS A 28 12.18 -9.74 -6.78
C CYS A 28 12.34 -8.28 -7.17
N SER A 29 11.72 -7.88 -8.29
CA SER A 29 11.68 -6.50 -8.73
C SER A 29 10.27 -6.10 -9.15
N PHE A 30 10.00 -4.79 -9.04
CA PHE A 30 8.73 -4.17 -9.39
C PHE A 30 9.00 -3.00 -10.34
N GLU A 31 8.29 -2.98 -11.45
CA GLU A 31 8.40 -1.95 -12.48
C GLU A 31 7.35 -0.85 -12.28
N GLN A 32 7.71 0.36 -12.65
CA GLN A 32 6.81 1.51 -12.59
C GLN A 32 5.59 1.31 -13.48
N GLY A 33 4.41 1.73 -12.98
CA GLY A 33 3.16 1.68 -13.73
C GLY A 33 2.59 0.26 -13.89
N LYS A 34 2.95 -0.66 -12.99
CA LYS A 34 2.47 -2.04 -13.00
C LYS A 34 1.68 -2.39 -11.75
N PHE A 35 0.73 -3.30 -11.91
CA PHE A 35 -0.09 -3.83 -10.84
C PHE A 35 0.35 -5.25 -10.48
N TYR A 36 0.78 -5.46 -9.24
CA TYR A 36 1.31 -6.73 -8.71
C TYR A 36 0.43 -7.30 -7.62
N ALA A 37 0.28 -8.61 -7.58
CA ALA A 37 -0.27 -9.32 -6.44
C ALA A 37 0.80 -10.20 -5.77
N ILE A 38 0.79 -10.22 -4.44
CA ILE A 38 1.51 -11.21 -3.62
C ILE A 38 0.46 -12.07 -2.94
N VAL A 39 0.34 -13.32 -3.37
CA VAL A 39 -0.65 -14.27 -2.85
C VAL A 39 0.00 -15.31 -1.95
N GLY A 40 -0.77 -15.92 -1.06
CA GLY A 40 -0.30 -17.00 -0.18
C GLY A 40 -1.18 -17.16 1.04
N GLU A 41 -0.98 -18.24 1.80
CA GLU A 41 -1.73 -18.54 3.02
C GLU A 41 -1.44 -17.53 4.14
N SER A 42 -2.33 -17.47 5.13
CA SER A 42 -2.09 -16.67 6.34
C SER A 42 -0.81 -17.14 7.03
N GLY A 43 0.03 -16.20 7.48
CA GLY A 43 1.30 -16.52 8.12
C GLY A 43 2.45 -16.85 7.16
N SER A 44 2.27 -16.81 5.83
CA SER A 44 3.35 -17.08 4.87
C SER A 44 4.45 -16.01 4.78
N GLY A 45 4.26 -14.83 5.45
CA GLY A 45 5.26 -13.75 5.50
C GLY A 45 4.91 -12.51 4.67
N LYS A 46 3.77 -12.48 3.95
CA LYS A 46 3.39 -11.39 3.03
C LYS A 46 3.36 -10.00 3.67
N SER A 47 2.62 -9.82 4.76
CA SER A 47 2.53 -8.54 5.46
C SER A 47 3.87 -8.11 6.05
N THR A 48 4.71 -9.06 6.48
CA THR A 48 6.09 -8.79 6.88
C THR A 48 6.91 -8.26 5.71
N PHE A 49 6.85 -8.93 4.56
CA PHE A 49 7.57 -8.49 3.37
C PHE A 49 7.09 -7.10 2.90
N LEU A 50 5.77 -6.85 2.91
CA LEU A 50 5.22 -5.53 2.59
C LEU A 50 5.70 -4.46 3.57
N SER A 51 5.80 -4.77 4.87
CA SER A 51 6.35 -3.84 5.88
C SER A 51 7.82 -3.50 5.60
N LEU A 52 8.61 -4.45 5.11
CA LEU A 52 9.99 -4.21 4.67
C LEU A 52 10.04 -3.30 3.44
N LEU A 53 9.20 -3.56 2.43
CA LEU A 53 9.07 -2.70 1.24
C LEU A 53 8.63 -1.27 1.60
N ALA A 54 7.78 -1.13 2.62
CA ALA A 54 7.32 0.16 3.13
C ALA A 54 8.38 0.89 4.00
N GLY A 55 9.52 0.27 4.28
CA GLY A 55 10.51 0.83 5.19
C GLY A 55 10.02 0.97 6.64
N LEU A 56 9.00 0.21 7.04
CA LEU A 56 8.52 0.15 8.43
C LEU A 56 9.50 -0.66 9.28
N ASP A 57 10.03 -1.75 8.71
CA ASP A 57 11.06 -2.59 9.29
C ASP A 57 12.31 -2.60 8.41
N GLN A 58 13.41 -3.18 8.90
CA GLN A 58 14.65 -3.38 8.15
C GLN A 58 14.91 -4.86 7.99
N PRO A 59 15.33 -5.34 6.80
CA PRO A 59 15.76 -6.72 6.64
C PRO A 59 16.93 -7.04 7.56
N CYS A 60 16.98 -8.29 8.04
CA CYS A 60 18.13 -8.81 8.79
C CYS A 60 19.31 -9.11 7.85
N GLU A 61 19.00 -9.53 6.62
CA GLU A 61 19.96 -9.80 5.54
C GLU A 61 19.38 -9.31 4.22
N GLY A 62 20.26 -9.05 3.25
CA GLY A 62 19.88 -8.52 1.94
C GLY A 62 19.59 -7.02 1.93
N THR A 63 19.11 -6.52 0.81
CA THR A 63 18.90 -5.09 0.60
C THR A 63 17.64 -4.83 -0.23
N ILE A 64 16.90 -3.79 0.14
CA ILE A 64 15.79 -3.25 -0.66
C ILE A 64 16.30 -1.97 -1.31
N TYR A 65 16.08 -1.84 -2.62
CA TYR A 65 16.43 -0.69 -3.41
C TYR A 65 15.17 0.04 -3.88
N VAL A 66 15.21 1.35 -3.82
CA VAL A 66 14.18 2.25 -4.35
C VAL A 66 14.83 3.11 -5.42
N GLN A 67 14.38 2.98 -6.67
CA GLN A 67 14.98 3.69 -7.83
C GLN A 67 16.51 3.51 -7.91
N GLY A 68 17.01 2.32 -7.54
CA GLY A 68 18.42 1.97 -7.56
C GLY A 68 19.21 2.34 -6.30
N GLU A 69 18.64 3.11 -5.38
CA GLU A 69 19.29 3.52 -4.13
C GLU A 69 18.86 2.60 -2.97
N PRO A 70 19.79 2.17 -2.08
CA PRO A 70 19.45 1.30 -0.97
C PRO A 70 18.56 2.03 0.07
N LEU A 71 17.40 1.46 0.40
CA LEU A 71 16.45 2.00 1.37
C LEU A 71 17.07 2.16 2.77
N SER A 72 18.05 1.33 3.13
CA SER A 72 18.76 1.41 4.41
C SER A 72 19.55 2.72 4.60
N GLY A 73 19.92 3.39 3.50
CA GLY A 73 20.60 4.68 3.51
C GLY A 73 19.66 5.90 3.46
N MET A 74 18.35 5.68 3.30
CA MET A 74 17.36 6.75 3.18
C MET A 74 16.74 7.12 4.53
N ASP A 75 16.22 8.35 4.62
CA ASP A 75 15.26 8.71 5.66
C ASP A 75 13.93 8.00 5.38
N ARG A 76 13.61 6.98 6.17
CA ARG A 76 12.43 6.14 5.99
C ARG A 76 11.12 6.88 6.21
N ASP A 77 11.09 7.93 7.03
CA ASP A 77 9.90 8.77 7.21
C ASP A 77 9.67 9.62 5.96
N ALA A 78 10.75 10.19 5.40
CA ALA A 78 10.70 10.91 4.13
C ALA A 78 10.31 9.98 2.97
N TYR A 79 10.79 8.72 2.93
CA TYR A 79 10.40 7.72 1.96
C TYR A 79 8.89 7.45 2.01
N ARG A 80 8.33 7.16 3.19
CA ARG A 80 6.88 6.94 3.37
C ARG A 80 6.03 8.18 3.09
N LEU A 81 6.56 9.36 3.32
CA LEU A 81 5.83 10.60 3.04
C LEU A 81 5.84 10.98 1.55
N ASN A 82 6.87 10.58 0.79
CA ASN A 82 7.08 11.13 -0.56
C ASN A 82 7.16 10.08 -1.68
N GLN A 83 7.37 8.78 -1.37
CA GLN A 83 7.63 7.77 -2.39
C GLN A 83 6.73 6.54 -2.28
N ALA A 84 6.43 6.07 -1.06
CA ALA A 84 5.62 4.88 -0.87
C ALA A 84 4.52 5.09 0.19
N ALA A 85 3.30 4.75 -0.15
CA ALA A 85 2.17 4.83 0.77
C ALA A 85 1.60 3.45 1.05
N VAL A 86 1.10 3.22 2.28
CA VAL A 86 0.51 1.95 2.69
C VAL A 86 -1.00 2.10 2.86
N VAL A 87 -1.74 1.18 2.27
CA VAL A 87 -3.19 1.01 2.41
C VAL A 87 -3.44 -0.29 3.15
N TYR A 88 -4.18 -0.25 4.26
CA TYR A 88 -4.43 -1.41 5.13
C TYR A 88 -5.87 -1.92 5.00
N GLN A 89 -6.08 -3.19 5.33
CA GLN A 89 -7.38 -3.83 5.41
C GLN A 89 -8.33 -3.12 6.40
N ALA A 90 -7.81 -2.64 7.52
CA ALA A 90 -8.58 -1.95 8.56
C ALA A 90 -8.73 -0.43 8.33
N PHE A 91 -8.46 0.05 7.10
CA PHE A 91 -8.54 1.46 6.67
C PHE A 91 -7.59 2.41 7.41
N HIS A 92 -7.39 2.24 8.70
CA HIS A 92 -6.58 3.08 9.60
C HIS A 92 -6.85 4.58 9.44
N LEU A 93 -8.12 4.94 9.30
CA LEU A 93 -8.54 6.34 9.31
C LEU A 93 -8.54 6.89 10.73
N PHE A 94 -8.18 8.15 10.88
CA PHE A 94 -8.30 8.86 12.15
C PHE A 94 -9.78 9.10 12.47
N PRO A 95 -10.33 8.51 13.53
CA PRO A 95 -11.78 8.46 13.75
C PRO A 95 -12.40 9.82 14.11
N LEU A 96 -11.58 10.76 14.60
CA LEU A 96 -12.00 12.12 14.97
C LEU A 96 -11.78 13.14 13.85
N LEU A 97 -11.28 12.71 12.69
CA LEU A 97 -11.11 13.53 11.51
C LEU A 97 -12.15 13.14 10.46
N THR A 98 -12.66 14.10 9.73
CA THR A 98 -13.51 13.88 8.56
C THR A 98 -12.73 13.17 7.44
N ALA A 99 -13.43 12.68 6.41
CA ALA A 99 -12.78 12.11 5.23
C ALA A 99 -11.78 13.08 4.59
N GLN A 100 -12.18 14.33 4.41
CA GLN A 100 -11.32 15.37 3.83
C GLN A 100 -10.10 15.64 4.72
N GLU A 101 -10.26 15.75 6.02
CA GLU A 101 -9.16 15.97 6.96
C GLU A 101 -8.20 14.76 7.01
N ASN A 102 -8.69 13.53 6.91
CA ASN A 102 -7.84 12.35 6.77
C ASN A 102 -6.93 12.43 5.53
N VAL A 103 -7.48 12.88 4.39
CA VAL A 103 -6.72 13.04 3.14
C VAL A 103 -5.79 14.26 3.19
N MET A 104 -6.12 15.29 3.98
CA MET A 104 -5.25 16.46 4.16
C MET A 104 -3.98 16.17 4.96
N LEU A 105 -3.97 15.18 5.85
CA LEU A 105 -2.85 14.91 6.76
C LEU A 105 -1.48 14.83 6.06
N PRO A 106 -1.26 14.00 5.02
CA PRO A 106 0.04 13.95 4.36
C PRO A 106 0.39 15.28 3.67
N LEU A 107 -0.60 16.03 3.18
CA LEU A 107 -0.38 17.35 2.58
C LEU A 107 0.08 18.38 3.62
N GLU A 108 -0.48 18.32 4.83
CA GLU A 108 -0.08 19.17 5.95
C GLU A 108 1.33 18.82 6.45
N PHE A 109 1.71 17.54 6.50
CA PHE A 109 3.08 17.13 6.79
C PHE A 109 4.09 17.65 5.76
N LYS A 110 3.67 17.77 4.49
CA LYS A 110 4.43 18.45 3.43
C LYS A 110 4.40 19.98 3.51
N LYS A 111 3.81 20.55 4.57
CA LYS A 111 3.69 22.00 4.79
C LYS A 111 2.88 22.74 3.71
N ILE A 112 1.99 22.05 3.01
CA ILE A 112 1.04 22.66 2.08
C ILE A 112 0.04 23.49 2.88
N LYS A 113 -0.24 24.71 2.41
CA LYS A 113 -1.17 25.62 3.09
C LYS A 113 -2.56 25.00 3.21
N LYS A 114 -3.22 25.15 4.36
CA LYS A 114 -4.51 24.51 4.69
C LYS A 114 -5.58 24.65 3.60
N LYS A 115 -5.72 25.86 3.01
CA LYS A 115 -6.70 26.10 1.93
C LYS A 115 -6.39 25.29 0.67
N GLU A 116 -5.13 25.18 0.34
CA GLU A 116 -4.66 24.41 -0.80
C GLU A 116 -4.79 22.89 -0.54
N ALA A 117 -4.36 22.43 0.64
CA ALA A 117 -4.53 21.04 1.07
C ALA A 117 -6.01 20.61 1.05
N ALA A 118 -6.93 21.46 1.52
CA ALA A 118 -8.36 21.19 1.47
C ALA A 118 -8.87 21.04 0.03
N SER A 119 -8.42 21.92 -0.89
CA SER A 119 -8.81 21.84 -2.31
C SER A 119 -8.23 20.58 -2.99
N GLN A 120 -6.97 20.21 -2.68
CA GLN A 120 -6.36 18.99 -3.20
C GLN A 120 -7.07 17.74 -2.66
N ALA A 121 -7.33 17.68 -1.35
CA ALA A 121 -8.04 16.56 -0.72
C ALA A 121 -9.44 16.37 -1.33
N GLN A 122 -10.16 17.44 -1.62
CA GLN A 122 -11.47 17.34 -2.28
C GLN A 122 -11.37 16.75 -3.68
N ARG A 123 -10.37 17.14 -4.49
CA ARG A 123 -10.12 16.55 -5.81
C ARG A 123 -9.76 15.07 -5.72
N LEU A 124 -8.95 14.70 -4.75
CA LEU A 124 -8.55 13.30 -4.55
C LEU A 124 -9.73 12.43 -4.11
N LEU A 125 -10.62 12.93 -3.24
CA LEU A 125 -11.85 12.23 -2.89
C LEU A 125 -12.74 12.01 -4.13
N GLN A 126 -12.86 13.00 -5.01
CA GLN A 126 -13.58 12.86 -6.27
C GLN A 126 -12.90 11.86 -7.23
N ARG A 127 -11.54 11.88 -7.32
CA ARG A 127 -10.75 10.92 -8.16
C ARG A 127 -11.01 9.47 -7.76
N VAL A 128 -11.20 9.20 -6.47
CA VAL A 128 -11.52 7.85 -5.97
C VAL A 128 -13.05 7.56 -5.98
N GLY A 129 -13.84 8.33 -6.71
CA GLY A 129 -15.28 8.11 -6.92
C GLY A 129 -16.15 8.41 -5.69
N LEU A 130 -15.72 9.31 -4.79
CA LEU A 130 -16.50 9.71 -3.64
C LEU A 130 -17.25 11.02 -3.89
N GLU A 131 -18.54 11.05 -3.55
CA GLU A 131 -19.35 12.26 -3.62
C GLU A 131 -18.85 13.34 -2.66
N SER A 132 -19.04 14.61 -3.01
CA SER A 132 -18.57 15.75 -2.21
C SER A 132 -19.11 15.77 -0.78
N ARG A 133 -20.29 15.18 -0.52
CA ARG A 133 -20.88 15.07 0.83
C ARG A 133 -20.03 14.23 1.77
N ILE A 134 -19.34 13.20 1.24
CA ILE A 134 -18.50 12.28 2.03
C ILE A 134 -17.33 13.04 2.68
N GLY A 135 -16.78 14.06 2.02
CA GLY A 135 -15.68 14.85 2.55
C GLY A 135 -15.91 15.41 3.97
N ARG A 136 -17.17 15.61 4.37
CA ARG A 136 -17.54 16.11 5.70
C ARG A 136 -17.93 15.02 6.70
N GLN A 137 -17.96 13.77 6.29
CA GLN A 137 -18.33 12.65 7.16
C GLN A 137 -17.12 12.14 7.95
N PHE A 138 -17.40 11.69 9.17
CA PHE A 138 -16.42 10.95 9.99
C PHE A 138 -16.41 9.47 9.58
N PRO A 139 -15.32 8.72 9.81
CA PRO A 139 -15.20 7.31 9.43
C PRO A 139 -16.40 6.44 9.82
N LYS A 140 -16.92 6.58 11.04
CA LYS A 140 -18.07 5.83 11.52
C LYS A 140 -19.39 6.06 10.77
N MET A 141 -19.46 7.12 9.93
CA MET A 141 -20.63 7.48 9.13
C MET A 141 -20.53 6.96 7.70
N MET A 142 -19.41 6.35 7.33
CA MET A 142 -19.11 5.86 5.99
C MET A 142 -19.21 4.34 5.92
N SER A 143 -19.61 3.80 4.78
CA SER A 143 -19.51 2.37 4.48
C SER A 143 -18.04 1.91 4.43
N GLY A 144 -17.79 0.60 4.52
CA GLY A 144 -16.44 0.05 4.40
C GLY A 144 -15.75 0.44 3.09
N GLY A 145 -16.48 0.36 1.97
CA GLY A 145 -15.96 0.77 0.65
C GLY A 145 -15.63 2.26 0.57
N GLU A 146 -16.45 3.15 1.19
CA GLU A 146 -16.14 4.58 1.27
C GLU A 146 -14.90 4.82 2.11
N GLN A 147 -14.77 4.17 3.27
CA GLN A 147 -13.59 4.28 4.12
C GLN A 147 -12.31 3.82 3.40
N GLN A 148 -12.38 2.72 2.65
CA GLN A 148 -11.24 2.22 1.88
C GLN A 148 -10.83 3.21 0.79
N ARG A 149 -11.80 3.77 0.04
CA ARG A 149 -11.49 4.80 -0.95
C ARG A 149 -10.91 6.08 -0.32
N VAL A 150 -11.34 6.47 0.87
CA VAL A 150 -10.68 7.56 1.63
C VAL A 150 -9.25 7.20 2.00
N ALA A 151 -8.97 5.95 2.41
CA ALA A 151 -7.62 5.49 2.73
C ALA A 151 -6.71 5.50 1.47
N ILE A 152 -7.25 5.11 0.31
CA ILE A 152 -6.55 5.21 -0.98
C ILE A 152 -6.31 6.68 -1.37
N ALA A 153 -7.31 7.56 -1.24
CA ALA A 153 -7.13 8.99 -1.49
C ALA A 153 -6.05 9.62 -0.61
N ARG A 154 -5.97 9.20 0.66
CA ARG A 154 -4.89 9.60 1.58
C ARG A 154 -3.53 9.08 1.13
N ALA A 155 -3.45 7.86 0.62
CA ALA A 155 -2.23 7.30 0.05
C ALA A 155 -1.76 8.11 -1.18
N ILE A 156 -2.67 8.45 -2.10
CA ILE A 156 -2.37 9.30 -3.25
C ILE A 156 -1.92 10.72 -2.81
N ALA A 157 -2.54 11.28 -1.76
CA ALA A 157 -2.16 12.59 -1.22
C ALA A 157 -0.72 12.63 -0.69
N ALA A 158 -0.17 11.50 -0.26
CA ALA A 158 1.23 11.37 0.06
C ALA A 158 2.13 11.60 -1.17
N GLY A 159 1.62 11.40 -2.40
CA GLY A 159 2.28 11.85 -3.64
C GLY A 159 3.51 11.04 -4.01
N GLY A 160 3.59 9.79 -3.57
CA GLY A 160 4.59 8.84 -4.02
C GLY A 160 4.15 8.12 -5.29
N GLU A 161 5.04 7.28 -5.83
CA GLU A 161 4.79 6.48 -7.03
C GLU A 161 4.50 5.01 -6.69
N ILE A 162 4.57 4.64 -5.39
CA ILE A 162 4.40 3.26 -4.90
C ILE A 162 3.21 3.21 -3.93
N ILE A 163 2.26 2.33 -4.21
CA ILE A 163 1.13 2.01 -3.33
C ILE A 163 1.28 0.55 -2.89
N LEU A 164 1.45 0.35 -1.59
CA LEU A 164 1.54 -0.96 -0.95
C LEU A 164 0.22 -1.23 -0.23
N ALA A 165 -0.52 -2.25 -0.63
CA ALA A 165 -1.85 -2.52 -0.09
C ALA A 165 -1.90 -3.90 0.58
N ASP A 166 -2.18 -3.93 1.88
CA ASP A 166 -2.33 -5.16 2.66
C ASP A 166 -3.81 -5.51 2.77
N GLU A 167 -4.24 -6.54 2.03
CA GLU A 167 -5.62 -7.05 1.97
C GLU A 167 -6.67 -5.93 1.76
N PRO A 168 -6.51 -5.05 0.73
CA PRO A 168 -7.31 -3.82 0.63
C PRO A 168 -8.81 -4.04 0.42
N THR A 169 -9.23 -5.28 0.12
CA THR A 169 -10.62 -5.66 -0.10
C THR A 169 -11.18 -6.61 0.95
N GLY A 170 -10.37 -7.07 1.91
CA GLY A 170 -10.71 -8.15 2.84
C GLY A 170 -11.89 -7.86 3.78
N ASN A 171 -12.30 -6.60 3.96
CA ASN A 171 -13.42 -6.18 4.79
C ASN A 171 -14.60 -5.61 3.96
N LEU A 172 -14.63 -5.87 2.65
CA LEU A 172 -15.61 -5.30 1.73
C LEU A 172 -16.58 -6.38 1.21
N ASP A 173 -17.80 -5.95 0.87
CA ASP A 173 -18.69 -6.75 0.04
C ASP A 173 -18.22 -6.79 -1.41
N SER A 174 -18.75 -7.73 -2.20
CA SER A 174 -18.30 -7.99 -3.58
C SER A 174 -18.36 -6.76 -4.50
N GLY A 175 -19.39 -5.94 -4.39
CA GLY A 175 -19.54 -4.73 -5.23
C GLY A 175 -18.52 -3.64 -4.88
N ASN A 176 -18.22 -3.46 -3.60
CA ASN A 176 -17.17 -2.54 -3.15
C ASN A 176 -15.77 -3.08 -3.44
N GLU A 177 -15.56 -4.41 -3.38
CA GLU A 177 -14.32 -5.07 -3.78
C GLU A 177 -13.97 -4.75 -5.24
N GLU A 178 -14.90 -5.01 -6.18
CA GLU A 178 -14.70 -4.73 -7.61
C GLU A 178 -14.33 -3.25 -7.86
N ASN A 179 -15.03 -2.32 -7.20
CA ASN A 179 -14.74 -0.89 -7.33
C ASN A 179 -13.33 -0.52 -6.82
N VAL A 180 -12.87 -1.13 -5.73
CA VAL A 180 -11.53 -0.86 -5.18
C VAL A 180 -10.45 -1.47 -6.07
N VAL A 181 -10.66 -2.67 -6.60
CA VAL A 181 -9.71 -3.32 -7.52
C VAL A 181 -9.59 -2.53 -8.82
N ALA A 182 -10.73 -2.10 -9.41
CA ALA A 182 -10.75 -1.26 -10.60
C ALA A 182 -10.00 0.07 -10.36
N LEU A 183 -10.21 0.71 -9.21
CA LEU A 183 -9.49 1.93 -8.85
C LEU A 183 -7.97 1.69 -8.76
N LEU A 184 -7.53 0.60 -8.12
CA LEU A 184 -6.10 0.27 -8.02
C LEU A 184 -5.48 -0.01 -9.39
N ASN A 185 -6.23 -0.66 -10.28
CA ASN A 185 -5.85 -0.93 -11.67
C ASN A 185 -5.68 0.39 -12.46
N GLU A 186 -6.66 1.31 -12.37
CA GLU A 186 -6.56 2.65 -12.97
C GLU A 186 -5.35 3.43 -12.46
N LEU A 187 -5.11 3.41 -11.14
CA LEU A 187 -3.94 4.08 -10.54
C LEU A 187 -2.63 3.53 -11.11
N ALA A 188 -2.55 2.23 -11.37
CA ALA A 188 -1.35 1.65 -11.98
C ALA A 188 -1.20 2.04 -13.45
N HIS A 189 -2.22 1.82 -14.27
CA HIS A 189 -2.07 1.89 -15.72
C HIS A 189 -2.33 3.30 -16.31
N GLU A 190 -3.15 4.12 -15.65
CA GLU A 190 -3.48 5.47 -16.15
C GLU A 190 -2.67 6.55 -15.42
N ASP A 191 -2.51 6.42 -14.09
CA ASP A 191 -1.80 7.42 -13.29
C ASP A 191 -0.31 7.07 -13.06
N GLY A 192 0.14 5.86 -13.49
CA GLY A 192 1.54 5.44 -13.48
C GLY A 192 2.08 5.01 -12.12
N TYR A 193 1.21 4.72 -11.15
CA TYR A 193 1.63 4.17 -9.86
C TYR A 193 2.12 2.73 -10.00
N THR A 194 3.06 2.34 -9.18
CA THR A 194 3.36 0.92 -8.95
C THR A 194 2.52 0.44 -7.79
N VAL A 195 1.56 -0.44 -8.07
CA VAL A 195 0.63 -0.94 -7.07
C VAL A 195 1.02 -2.38 -6.72
N ILE A 196 1.27 -2.66 -5.44
CA ILE A 196 1.58 -3.99 -4.92
C ILE A 196 0.53 -4.35 -3.88
N VAL A 197 -0.32 -5.34 -4.19
CA VAL A 197 -1.35 -5.81 -3.26
C VAL A 197 -0.97 -7.16 -2.65
N ILE A 198 -1.19 -7.30 -1.37
CA ILE A 198 -1.27 -8.60 -0.71
C ILE A 198 -2.73 -9.02 -0.73
N THR A 199 -3.00 -10.24 -1.16
CA THR A 199 -4.34 -10.78 -1.14
C THR A 199 -4.34 -12.31 -1.08
N HIS A 200 -5.38 -12.87 -0.50
CA HIS A 200 -5.71 -14.30 -0.62
C HIS A 200 -6.87 -14.52 -1.63
N ASN A 201 -7.41 -13.44 -2.20
CA ASN A 201 -8.51 -13.50 -3.16
C ASN A 201 -7.97 -13.66 -4.58
N GLN A 202 -8.28 -14.80 -5.22
CA GLN A 202 -7.84 -15.11 -6.57
C GLN A 202 -8.37 -14.10 -7.60
N ARG A 203 -9.58 -13.57 -7.43
CA ARG A 203 -10.15 -12.57 -8.36
C ARG A 203 -9.31 -11.30 -8.41
N VAL A 204 -8.81 -10.83 -7.25
CA VAL A 204 -7.92 -9.66 -7.19
C VAL A 204 -6.60 -9.97 -7.91
N ALA A 205 -6.04 -11.17 -7.68
CA ALA A 205 -4.81 -11.59 -8.35
C ALA A 205 -4.99 -11.69 -9.88
N ASP A 206 -6.16 -12.12 -10.36
CA ASP A 206 -6.44 -12.26 -11.79
C ASP A 206 -6.45 -10.89 -12.53
N GLU A 207 -6.75 -9.80 -11.84
CA GLU A 207 -6.75 -8.43 -12.38
C GLU A 207 -5.37 -7.76 -12.40
N THR A 208 -4.32 -8.41 -11.87
CA THR A 208 -2.95 -7.84 -11.80
C THR A 208 -2.09 -8.26 -12.99
N ASP A 209 -1.05 -7.48 -13.33
CA ASP A 209 -0.11 -7.80 -14.41
C ASP A 209 0.78 -8.99 -14.03
N HIS A 210 1.21 -9.04 -12.76
CA HIS A 210 2.14 -10.05 -12.26
C HIS A 210 1.70 -10.58 -10.91
N VAL A 211 1.92 -11.88 -10.70
CA VAL A 211 1.57 -12.57 -9.45
C VAL A 211 2.80 -13.24 -8.88
N PHE A 212 3.11 -12.91 -7.64
CA PHE A 212 4.07 -13.64 -6.80
C PHE A 212 3.31 -14.51 -5.81
N ARG A 213 3.81 -15.72 -5.58
CA ARG A 213 3.32 -16.61 -4.52
C ARG A 213 4.31 -16.64 -3.37
N MET A 214 3.81 -16.39 -2.16
CA MET A 214 4.60 -16.50 -0.96
C MET A 214 4.17 -17.71 -0.12
N LYS A 215 5.11 -18.59 0.21
CA LYS A 215 4.90 -19.78 1.01
C LYS A 215 6.08 -19.99 1.96
N ASP A 216 5.80 -20.18 3.27
CA ASP A 216 6.79 -20.46 4.31
C ASP A 216 7.99 -19.50 4.33
N GLY A 217 7.74 -18.22 4.01
CA GLY A 217 8.74 -17.16 3.94
C GLY A 217 9.49 -17.04 2.61
N CYS A 218 9.35 -17.98 1.69
CA CYS A 218 9.93 -17.95 0.36
C CYS A 218 8.94 -17.38 -0.66
N MET A 219 9.43 -16.75 -1.73
CA MET A 219 8.60 -16.16 -2.77
C MET A 219 9.04 -16.63 -4.16
N GLU A 220 8.06 -16.90 -5.03
CA GLU A 220 8.25 -17.25 -6.44
C GLU A 220 7.31 -16.42 -7.32
N GLN A 221 7.74 -16.06 -8.52
CA GLN A 221 6.85 -15.46 -9.52
C GLN A 221 6.08 -16.58 -10.22
N VAL A 222 4.76 -16.45 -10.30
CA VAL A 222 3.87 -17.45 -10.91
C VAL A 222 3.16 -16.92 -12.16
N ARG A 223 3.16 -15.61 -12.37
CA ARG A 223 2.70 -14.95 -13.60
C ARG A 223 3.42 -13.61 -13.79
#